data_af053e0ec0519826d31669742c9abf61
#
_entry.id   af053e0ec0519826d31669742c9abf61
#
_cell.length_a   1.000
_cell.length_b   1.000
_cell.length_c   1.000
_cell.angle_alpha   90.00
_cell.angle_beta   90.00
_cell.angle_gamma   90.00
#
_symmetry.space_group_name_H-M   'P 1'
#
loop_
_entity.id
_entity.type
_entity.pdbx_description
1 polymer ?
#
loop_
_entity_poly.entity_id
_entity_poly.type
_entity_poly.pdbx_seq_one_letter_code
_entity_poly.pdbx_strand_id
1 'polypeptide(L)'
;MIHVYHGDGKGKTTAAMGLALRMLAAGRRVVVVQFLKDGESGEARLLVEHFGVPVFAGKVSDKFTWSMTSEELAATCELHDGNLASALAEFEGAQEGLLVLDEALDALSKGLVDEALVDRALDMSARGVEVALTGRAPSRKIVEKADYITEMRCEKHPYSQGICAREGVEY
;
A
#
# COMPACT_ATOMS: atom_id res chain seq x y z
N MET A 1 -0.36 15.03 -4.66
CA MET A 1 -0.54 14.32 -5.96
C MET A 1 -0.76 12.85 -5.72
N ILE A 2 -1.33 12.12 -6.70
CA ILE A 2 -1.63 10.70 -6.62
C ILE A 2 -0.68 9.92 -7.52
N HIS A 3 0.08 8.97 -6.94
CA HIS A 3 1.02 8.11 -7.61
C HIS A 3 0.49 6.67 -7.63
N VAL A 4 0.50 6.04 -8.79
CA VAL A 4 0.08 4.64 -8.97
C VAL A 4 1.24 3.82 -9.53
N TYR A 5 1.69 2.82 -8.76
CA TYR A 5 2.65 1.82 -9.17
C TYR A 5 1.94 0.48 -9.35
N HIS A 6 1.75 0.05 -10.59
CA HIS A 6 0.94 -1.13 -10.88
C HIS A 6 1.63 -2.12 -11.82
N GLY A 7 0.99 -3.26 -12.05
CA GLY A 7 1.46 -4.27 -12.99
C GLY A 7 1.87 -5.59 -12.32
N ASP A 8 2.33 -6.52 -13.13
CA ASP A 8 2.74 -7.87 -12.71
C ASP A 8 4.23 -7.99 -12.36
N GLY A 9 5.03 -6.96 -12.69
CA GLY A 9 6.45 -6.92 -12.41
C GLY A 9 6.79 -6.59 -10.96
N LYS A 10 8.02 -6.97 -10.57
CA LYS A 10 8.62 -6.65 -9.27
C LYS A 10 8.91 -5.15 -9.16
N GLY A 11 8.84 -4.60 -7.94
CA GLY A 11 9.33 -3.27 -7.62
C GLY A 11 8.25 -2.25 -7.23
N LYS A 12 6.97 -2.59 -7.29
CA LYS A 12 5.87 -1.69 -6.91
C LYS A 12 6.00 -1.16 -5.48
N THR A 13 6.03 -2.06 -4.49
CA THR A 13 6.26 -1.74 -3.08
C THR A 13 7.60 -1.03 -2.91
N THR A 14 8.69 -1.53 -3.53
CA THR A 14 10.02 -0.93 -3.45
C THR A 14 10.03 0.53 -3.95
N ALA A 15 9.31 0.84 -5.02
CA ALA A 15 9.19 2.21 -5.53
C ALA A 15 8.44 3.12 -4.55
N ALA A 16 7.31 2.64 -3.99
CA ALA A 16 6.54 3.38 -2.99
C ALA A 16 7.36 3.64 -1.72
N MET A 17 8.09 2.62 -1.22
CA MET A 17 8.97 2.77 -0.06
C MET A 17 10.19 3.65 -0.37
N GLY A 18 10.71 3.63 -1.60
CA GLY A 18 11.73 4.56 -2.06
C GLY A 18 11.25 6.02 -2.04
N LEU A 19 9.98 6.28 -2.41
CA LEU A 19 9.35 7.59 -2.27
C LEU A 19 9.20 7.96 -0.79
N ALA A 20 8.81 7.03 0.08
CA ALA A 20 8.73 7.24 1.53
C ALA A 20 10.08 7.69 2.11
N LEU A 21 11.18 7.02 1.75
CA LEU A 21 12.52 7.42 2.19
C LEU A 21 12.92 8.82 1.71
N ARG A 22 12.55 9.20 0.48
CA ARG A 22 12.78 10.58 -0.02
C ARG A 22 12.01 11.62 0.78
N MET A 23 10.76 11.33 1.14
CA MET A 23 9.93 12.22 1.94
C MET A 23 10.49 12.38 3.35
N LEU A 24 10.92 11.28 4.00
CA LEU A 24 11.59 11.31 5.30
C LEU A 24 12.89 12.12 5.26
N ALA A 25 13.72 11.94 4.23
CA ALA A 25 14.95 12.70 4.04
C ALA A 25 14.70 14.21 3.87
N ALA A 26 13.52 14.58 3.36
CA ALA A 26 13.06 15.96 3.26
C ALA A 26 12.38 16.48 4.54
N GLY A 27 12.39 15.71 5.63
CA GLY A 27 11.72 16.06 6.89
C GLY A 27 10.20 16.05 6.82
N ARG A 28 9.61 15.33 5.84
CA ARG A 28 8.16 15.26 5.65
C ARG A 28 7.59 14.07 6.39
N ARG A 29 6.33 14.19 6.83
CA ARG A 29 5.58 13.10 7.44
C ARG A 29 5.33 11.97 6.44
N VAL A 30 5.47 10.74 6.90
CA VAL A 30 5.12 9.52 6.14
C VAL A 30 4.22 8.65 7.00
N VAL A 31 3.20 8.08 6.40
CA VAL A 31 2.32 7.05 6.98
C VAL A 31 2.15 5.93 5.96
N VAL A 32 2.16 4.69 6.41
CA VAL A 32 2.04 3.52 5.54
C VAL A 32 0.87 2.65 5.97
N VAL A 33 0.05 2.24 5.02
CA VAL A 33 -0.93 1.16 5.17
C VAL A 33 -0.50 0.02 4.25
N GLN A 34 -0.35 -1.18 4.80
CA GLN A 34 -0.10 -2.39 4.02
C GLN A 34 -1.33 -3.30 4.07
N PHE A 35 -2.05 -3.36 2.97
CA PHE A 35 -3.15 -4.31 2.80
C PHE A 35 -2.61 -5.70 2.50
N LEU A 36 -3.34 -6.74 2.91
CA LEU A 36 -3.01 -8.14 2.61
C LEU A 36 -1.62 -8.61 3.12
N LYS A 37 -0.99 -7.84 4.00
CA LYS A 37 0.33 -8.08 4.58
C LYS A 37 0.27 -8.00 6.10
N ASP A 38 1.20 -8.71 6.76
CA ASP A 38 1.32 -8.75 8.23
C ASP A 38 2.11 -7.60 8.83
N GLY A 39 2.82 -6.81 8.01
CA GLY A 39 3.69 -5.74 8.46
C GLY A 39 5.11 -6.17 8.80
N GLU A 40 5.45 -7.43 8.61
CA GLU A 40 6.76 -8.01 8.96
C GLU A 40 7.82 -7.86 7.87
N SER A 41 7.53 -7.11 6.79
CA SER A 41 8.54 -6.86 5.75
C SER A 41 9.71 -6.05 6.28
N GLY A 42 10.90 -6.25 5.71
CA GLY A 42 12.12 -5.55 6.13
C GLY A 42 11.96 -4.02 6.07
N GLU A 43 11.28 -3.51 5.05
CA GLU A 43 11.02 -2.07 4.91
C GLU A 43 10.08 -1.54 5.98
N ALA A 44 9.01 -2.28 6.33
CA ALA A 44 8.05 -1.87 7.35
C ALA A 44 8.74 -1.78 8.72
N ARG A 45 9.49 -2.81 9.10
CA ARG A 45 10.27 -2.80 10.35
C ARG A 45 11.27 -1.66 10.41
N LEU A 46 12.04 -1.45 9.33
CA LEU A 46 13.02 -0.34 9.26
C LEU A 46 12.34 1.02 9.44
N LEU A 47 11.20 1.24 8.80
CA LEU A 47 10.45 2.50 8.89
C LEU A 47 9.94 2.75 10.30
N VAL A 48 9.43 1.73 10.99
CA VAL A 48 8.96 1.84 12.37
C VAL A 48 10.13 2.05 13.33
N GLU A 49 11.14 1.16 13.31
CA GLU A 49 12.19 1.11 14.32
C GLU A 49 13.16 2.29 14.24
N HIS A 50 13.51 2.73 13.03
CA HIS A 50 14.52 3.76 12.84
C HIS A 50 13.98 5.15 12.54
N PHE A 51 12.77 5.24 12.00
CA PHE A 51 12.19 6.52 11.59
C PHE A 51 10.90 6.86 12.33
N GLY A 52 10.36 5.95 13.16
CA GLY A 52 9.12 6.18 13.90
C GLY A 52 7.89 6.37 12.98
N VAL A 53 7.93 5.83 11.76
CA VAL A 53 6.83 5.93 10.80
C VAL A 53 5.66 5.06 11.27
N PRO A 54 4.44 5.60 11.37
CA PRO A 54 3.25 4.78 11.59
C PRO A 54 3.04 3.84 10.40
N VAL A 55 3.04 2.53 10.68
CA VAL A 55 2.74 1.47 9.71
C VAL A 55 1.54 0.70 10.21
N PHE A 56 0.46 0.72 9.46
CA PHE A 56 -0.78 0.01 9.74
C PHE A 56 -0.86 -1.22 8.83
N ALA A 57 -0.81 -2.39 9.42
CA ALA A 57 -0.83 -3.67 8.71
C ALA A 57 -1.52 -4.74 9.57
N GLY A 58 -1.61 -5.94 9.07
CA GLY A 58 -2.11 -7.10 9.78
C GLY A 58 -2.80 -8.08 8.87
N LYS A 59 -2.92 -9.31 9.35
CA LYS A 59 -3.66 -10.40 8.71
C LYS A 59 -4.63 -11.03 9.69
N VAL A 60 -5.83 -11.33 9.23
CA VAL A 60 -6.81 -12.13 9.96
C VAL A 60 -6.51 -13.63 9.82
N SER A 61 -5.95 -14.02 8.68
CA SER A 61 -5.69 -15.41 8.32
C SER A 61 -4.44 -15.51 7.44
N ASP A 62 -3.70 -16.62 7.56
CA ASP A 62 -2.58 -16.94 6.67
C ASP A 62 -3.02 -17.56 5.33
N LYS A 63 -4.32 -17.73 5.15
CA LYS A 63 -4.88 -18.25 3.90
C LYS A 63 -4.80 -17.18 2.80
N PHE A 64 -4.69 -17.65 1.58
CA PHE A 64 -4.91 -16.79 0.42
C PHE A 64 -6.38 -16.37 0.32
N THR A 65 -6.65 -15.19 -0.18
CA THR A 65 -8.00 -14.62 -0.25
C THR A 65 -9.03 -15.52 -0.95
N TRP A 66 -8.62 -16.31 -1.93
CA TRP A 66 -9.50 -17.28 -2.63
C TRP A 66 -9.86 -18.53 -1.80
N SER A 67 -9.22 -18.76 -0.67
CA SER A 67 -9.47 -19.87 0.25
C SER A 67 -10.01 -19.42 1.61
N MET A 68 -10.26 -18.15 1.79
CA MET A 68 -10.88 -17.59 3.00
C MET A 68 -12.38 -17.86 3.03
N THR A 69 -12.92 -18.05 4.25
CA THR A 69 -14.38 -18.09 4.45
C THR A 69 -14.99 -16.68 4.34
N SER A 70 -16.32 -16.60 4.26
CA SER A 70 -17.02 -15.31 4.25
C SER A 70 -16.74 -14.48 5.50
N GLU A 71 -16.64 -15.15 6.66
CA GLU A 71 -16.31 -14.50 7.93
C GLU A 71 -14.86 -13.97 7.94
N GLU A 72 -13.91 -14.75 7.41
CA GLU A 72 -12.51 -14.31 7.29
C GLU A 72 -12.37 -13.12 6.32
N LEU A 73 -13.11 -13.11 5.21
CA LEU A 73 -13.13 -11.99 4.28
C LEU A 73 -13.73 -10.74 4.91
N ALA A 74 -14.85 -10.87 5.64
CA ALA A 74 -15.48 -9.76 6.35
C ALA A 74 -14.54 -9.17 7.42
N ALA A 75 -13.93 -10.01 8.26
CA ALA A 75 -12.97 -9.58 9.25
C ALA A 75 -11.71 -8.93 8.64
N THR A 76 -11.28 -9.40 7.45
CA THR A 76 -10.18 -8.77 6.71
C THR A 76 -10.57 -7.37 6.24
N CYS A 77 -11.79 -7.18 5.74
CA CYS A 77 -12.30 -5.88 5.35
C CYS A 77 -12.35 -4.92 6.55
N GLU A 78 -12.90 -5.36 7.69
CA GLU A 78 -12.94 -4.56 8.93
C GLU A 78 -11.54 -4.15 9.40
N LEU A 79 -10.57 -5.06 9.36
CA LEU A 79 -9.17 -4.77 9.69
C LEU A 79 -8.58 -3.71 8.77
N HIS A 80 -8.76 -3.87 7.45
CA HIS A 80 -8.24 -2.94 6.46
C HIS A 80 -8.87 -1.56 6.58
N ASP A 81 -10.17 -1.49 6.81
CA ASP A 81 -10.91 -0.24 7.00
C ASP A 81 -10.44 0.48 8.28
N GLY A 82 -10.27 -0.26 9.38
CA GLY A 82 -9.73 0.26 10.63
C GLY A 82 -8.31 0.81 10.48
N ASN A 83 -7.45 0.08 9.77
CA ASN A 83 -6.07 0.50 9.47
C ASN A 83 -6.05 1.78 8.63
N LEU A 84 -6.87 1.84 7.58
CA LEU A 84 -6.94 3.02 6.71
C LEU A 84 -7.53 4.23 7.45
N ALA A 85 -8.58 4.03 8.26
CA ALA A 85 -9.16 5.10 9.07
C ALA A 85 -8.12 5.67 10.07
N SER A 86 -7.35 4.80 10.71
CA SER A 86 -6.26 5.20 11.63
C SER A 86 -5.17 5.97 10.90
N ALA A 87 -4.77 5.51 9.71
CA ALA A 87 -3.78 6.20 8.88
C ALA A 87 -4.26 7.60 8.43
N LEU A 88 -5.55 7.75 8.10
CA LEU A 88 -6.13 9.05 7.75
C LEU A 88 -6.12 10.02 8.94
N ALA A 89 -6.38 9.51 10.16
CA ALA A 89 -6.33 10.32 11.38
C ALA A 89 -4.92 10.88 11.66
N GLU A 90 -3.86 10.17 11.25
CA GLU A 90 -2.48 10.65 11.36
C GLU A 90 -2.22 11.96 10.58
N PHE A 91 -3.07 12.29 9.62
CA PHE A 91 -3.00 13.54 8.86
C PHE A 91 -4.00 14.61 9.33
N GLU A 92 -4.70 14.41 10.47
CA GLU A 92 -5.56 15.46 11.00
C GLU A 92 -4.74 16.70 11.34
N GLY A 93 -5.07 17.82 10.69
CA GLY A 93 -4.33 19.07 10.84
C GLY A 93 -3.01 19.18 10.05
N ALA A 94 -2.54 18.11 9.41
CA ALA A 94 -1.37 18.14 8.53
C ALA A 94 -1.77 18.53 7.09
N GLN A 95 -0.95 19.37 6.45
CA GLN A 95 -1.17 19.81 5.07
C GLN A 95 -0.16 19.20 4.08
N GLU A 96 0.84 18.47 4.57
CA GLU A 96 1.91 17.92 3.76
C GLU A 96 2.35 16.56 4.31
N GLY A 97 2.78 15.70 3.42
CA GLY A 97 3.32 14.38 3.76
C GLY A 97 3.06 13.37 2.67
N LEU A 98 3.30 12.09 2.98
CA LEU A 98 3.06 10.96 2.10
C LEU A 98 2.24 9.90 2.82
N LEU A 99 1.14 9.49 2.20
CA LEU A 99 0.38 8.30 2.55
C LEU A 99 0.68 7.20 1.52
N VAL A 100 1.30 6.11 1.96
CA VAL A 100 1.50 4.91 1.14
C VAL A 100 0.37 3.92 1.40
N LEU A 101 -0.29 3.47 0.36
CA LEU A 101 -1.35 2.46 0.34
C LEU A 101 -0.83 1.23 -0.44
N ASP A 102 -0.05 0.40 0.24
CA ASP A 102 0.62 -0.76 -0.37
C ASP A 102 -0.37 -1.93 -0.53
N GLU A 103 -0.43 -2.54 -1.72
CA GLU A 103 -1.40 -3.56 -2.15
C GLU A 103 -2.87 -3.07 -2.18
N ALA A 104 -3.12 -1.75 -2.14
CA ALA A 104 -4.47 -1.19 -2.11
C ALA A 104 -5.30 -1.53 -3.36
N LEU A 105 -4.66 -1.58 -4.54
CA LEU A 105 -5.38 -1.89 -5.79
C LEU A 105 -5.90 -3.32 -5.77
N ASP A 106 -5.16 -4.26 -5.17
CA ASP A 106 -5.58 -5.66 -5.03
C ASP A 106 -6.65 -5.81 -3.95
N ALA A 107 -6.55 -5.09 -2.83
CA ALA A 107 -7.59 -5.07 -1.79
C ALA A 107 -8.92 -4.51 -2.34
N LEU A 108 -8.88 -3.40 -3.08
CA LEU A 108 -10.05 -2.81 -3.74
C LEU A 108 -10.68 -3.78 -4.75
N SER A 109 -9.88 -4.39 -5.61
CA SER A 109 -10.41 -5.30 -6.65
C SER A 109 -11.11 -6.52 -6.08
N LYS A 110 -10.81 -6.88 -4.83
CA LYS A 110 -11.40 -8.00 -4.10
C LYS A 110 -12.51 -7.61 -3.13
N GLY A 111 -12.84 -6.31 -3.02
CA GLY A 111 -13.82 -5.81 -2.06
C GLY A 111 -13.37 -5.99 -0.61
N LEU A 112 -12.06 -5.94 -0.33
CA LEU A 112 -11.47 -6.11 0.99
C LEU A 112 -11.08 -4.79 1.68
N VAL A 113 -11.56 -3.69 1.16
CA VAL A 113 -11.48 -2.35 1.76
C VAL A 113 -12.64 -1.51 1.23
N ASP A 114 -13.20 -0.64 2.07
CA ASP A 114 -14.26 0.28 1.66
C ASP A 114 -13.73 1.30 0.63
N GLU A 115 -14.36 1.31 -0.55
CA GLU A 115 -14.00 2.23 -1.63
C GLU A 115 -14.15 3.71 -1.19
N ALA A 116 -15.13 4.03 -0.34
CA ALA A 116 -15.32 5.39 0.16
C ALA A 116 -14.18 5.86 1.06
N LEU A 117 -13.58 4.95 1.85
CA LEU A 117 -12.38 5.27 2.63
C LEU A 117 -11.16 5.51 1.72
N VAL A 118 -11.01 4.72 0.68
CA VAL A 118 -9.93 4.93 -0.30
C VAL A 118 -10.14 6.25 -1.05
N ASP A 119 -11.37 6.59 -1.43
CA ASP A 119 -11.65 7.90 -2.03
C ASP A 119 -11.25 9.05 -1.12
N ARG A 120 -11.56 8.97 0.18
CA ARG A 120 -11.13 9.97 1.16
C ARG A 120 -9.61 10.07 1.25
N ALA A 121 -8.89 8.95 1.14
CA ALA A 121 -7.43 8.95 1.08
C ALA A 121 -6.92 9.67 -0.18
N LEU A 122 -7.52 9.40 -1.34
CA LEU A 122 -7.17 10.07 -2.60
C LEU A 122 -7.43 11.58 -2.54
N ASP A 123 -8.55 11.99 -1.93
CA ASP A 123 -8.94 13.39 -1.79
C ASP A 123 -7.98 14.20 -0.89
N MET A 124 -7.13 13.54 -0.09
CA MET A 124 -6.06 14.20 0.65
C MET A 124 -5.03 14.86 -0.27
N SER A 125 -4.90 14.39 -1.52
CA SER A 125 -4.01 15.00 -2.51
C SER A 125 -4.34 16.47 -2.78
N ALA A 126 -5.62 16.83 -2.75
CA ALA A 126 -6.07 18.23 -2.88
C ALA A 126 -5.64 19.12 -1.70
N ARG A 127 -5.23 18.50 -0.57
CA ARG A 127 -4.75 19.19 0.64
C ARG A 127 -3.22 19.24 0.72
N GLY A 128 -2.51 18.78 -0.32
CA GLY A 128 -1.05 18.78 -0.36
C GLY A 128 -0.36 17.48 0.10
N VAL A 129 -1.13 16.44 0.47
CA VAL A 129 -0.58 15.13 0.79
C VAL A 129 -0.29 14.35 -0.49
N GLU A 130 0.90 13.78 -0.61
CA GLU A 130 1.19 12.80 -1.65
C GLU A 130 0.53 11.46 -1.29
N VAL A 131 -0.14 10.80 -2.23
CA VAL A 131 -0.77 9.49 -2.01
C VAL A 131 -0.22 8.50 -3.01
N ALA A 132 0.43 7.44 -2.52
CA ALA A 132 1.05 6.41 -3.38
C ALA A 132 0.31 5.08 -3.22
N LEU A 133 -0.26 4.56 -4.30
CA LEU A 133 -0.94 3.27 -4.33
C LEU A 133 -0.10 2.24 -5.06
N THR A 134 -0.10 1.00 -4.56
CA THR A 134 0.48 -0.13 -5.29
C THR A 134 -0.53 -1.25 -5.51
N GLY A 135 -0.25 -2.13 -6.45
CA GLY A 135 -1.03 -3.33 -6.74
C GLY A 135 -0.98 -3.71 -8.22
N ARG A 136 -1.85 -4.65 -8.64
CA ARG A 136 -1.76 -5.20 -10.00
C ARG A 136 -2.47 -4.34 -11.04
N ALA A 137 -3.71 -3.96 -10.79
CA ALA A 137 -4.52 -3.27 -11.79
C ALA A 137 -5.35 -2.14 -11.15
N PRO A 138 -5.11 -0.89 -11.50
CA PRO A 138 -5.96 0.21 -11.04
C PRO A 138 -7.32 0.18 -11.72
N SER A 139 -8.37 0.57 -10.99
CA SER A 139 -9.69 0.82 -11.60
C SER A 139 -9.63 2.06 -12.50
N ARG A 140 -10.59 2.17 -13.42
CA ARG A 140 -10.71 3.35 -14.29
C ARG A 140 -10.79 4.65 -13.47
N LYS A 141 -11.52 4.64 -12.37
CA LYS A 141 -11.66 5.79 -11.46
C LYS A 141 -10.32 6.24 -10.88
N ILE A 142 -9.46 5.29 -10.47
CA ILE A 142 -8.12 5.59 -9.96
C ILE A 142 -7.23 6.16 -11.08
N VAL A 143 -7.29 5.56 -12.28
CA VAL A 143 -6.55 6.06 -13.46
C VAL A 143 -6.93 7.51 -13.79
N GLU A 144 -8.22 7.85 -13.74
CA GLU A 144 -8.71 9.20 -14.02
C GLU A 144 -8.29 10.23 -12.96
N LYS A 145 -8.09 9.81 -11.70
CA LYS A 145 -7.66 10.69 -10.59
C LYS A 145 -6.13 10.79 -10.47
N ALA A 146 -5.37 9.84 -11.00
CA ALA A 146 -3.94 9.75 -10.79
C ALA A 146 -3.16 10.81 -11.57
N ASP A 147 -2.13 11.40 -10.92
CA ASP A 147 -1.18 12.31 -11.55
C ASP A 147 0.01 11.57 -12.16
N TYR A 148 0.44 10.47 -11.51
CA TYR A 148 1.52 9.58 -11.98
C TYR A 148 1.04 8.16 -12.05
N ILE A 149 1.22 7.52 -13.20
CA ILE A 149 0.93 6.09 -13.39
C ILE A 149 2.16 5.43 -13.99
N THR A 150 2.69 4.44 -13.25
CA THR A 150 3.86 3.68 -13.68
C THR A 150 3.51 2.19 -13.70
N GLU A 151 3.60 1.58 -14.88
CA GLU A 151 3.42 0.13 -15.03
C GLU A 151 4.77 -0.58 -14.87
N MET A 152 4.82 -1.57 -13.99
CA MET A 152 5.95 -2.48 -13.84
C MET A 152 5.63 -3.80 -14.50
N ARG A 153 6.28 -4.10 -15.61
CA ARG A 153 6.07 -5.30 -16.41
C ARG A 153 7.05 -6.39 -16.03
N CYS A 154 6.56 -7.61 -15.93
CA CYS A 154 7.37 -8.79 -15.70
C CYS A 154 7.91 -9.35 -17.04
N GLU A 155 9.05 -8.88 -17.49
CA GLU A 155 9.72 -9.47 -18.67
C GLU A 155 10.43 -10.79 -18.34
N LYS A 156 10.95 -10.91 -17.11
CA LYS A 156 11.61 -12.12 -16.58
C LYS A 156 11.52 -12.15 -15.08
N HIS A 157 11.23 -13.33 -14.51
CA HIS A 157 11.16 -13.49 -13.06
C HIS A 157 11.85 -14.79 -12.62
N PRO A 158 12.67 -14.77 -11.54
CA PRO A 158 13.35 -15.96 -11.02
C PRO A 158 12.40 -17.11 -10.64
N TYR A 159 11.19 -16.76 -10.21
CA TYR A 159 10.14 -17.73 -9.86
C TYR A 159 9.81 -18.71 -10.99
N SER A 160 9.82 -18.24 -12.25
CA SER A 160 9.63 -19.11 -13.43
C SER A 160 10.75 -20.12 -13.64
N GLN A 161 11.88 -19.95 -12.94
CA GLN A 161 13.04 -20.86 -12.92
C GLN A 161 13.08 -21.70 -11.62
N GLY A 162 12.02 -21.67 -10.79
CA GLY A 162 11.95 -22.40 -9.52
C GLY A 162 12.76 -21.76 -8.38
N ILE A 163 13.21 -20.51 -8.53
CA ILE A 163 13.93 -19.80 -7.48
C ILE A 163 12.90 -19.21 -6.51
N CYS A 164 12.98 -19.61 -5.24
CA CYS A 164 12.12 -19.09 -4.16
C CYS A 164 12.44 -17.61 -3.83
N ALA A 165 11.48 -16.94 -3.17
CA ALA A 165 11.67 -15.61 -2.64
C ALA A 165 12.83 -15.56 -1.63
N ARG A 166 13.62 -14.49 -1.65
CA ARG A 166 14.83 -14.31 -0.83
C ARG A 166 14.66 -13.11 0.07
N GLU A 167 15.16 -13.23 1.30
CA GLU A 167 15.21 -12.14 2.27
C GLU A 167 16.03 -10.96 1.72
N GLY A 168 15.53 -9.74 1.95
CA GLY A 168 16.15 -8.50 1.50
C GLY A 168 16.06 -8.25 -0.01
N VAL A 169 15.40 -9.15 -0.77
CA VAL A 169 15.22 -9.00 -2.23
C VAL A 169 13.75 -9.06 -2.62
N GLU A 170 13.02 -10.09 -2.22
CA GLU A 170 11.60 -10.24 -2.48
C GLU A 170 10.74 -9.96 -1.23
N TYR A 171 11.29 -10.06 -0.03
CA TYR A 171 10.62 -9.72 1.24
C TYR A 171 11.62 -9.18 2.28
#